data_a033d8423cb1f0d8012b9a1ab95d62f5
#
_entry.id   a033d8423cb1f0d8012b9a1ab95d62f5
#
_cell.length_a   1.000
_cell.length_b   1.000
_cell.length_c   1.000
_cell.angle_alpha   90.00
_cell.angle_beta   90.00
_cell.angle_gamma   90.00
#
_symmetry.space_group_name_H-M   'P 1'
#
loop_
_entity.id
_entity.type
_entity.pdbx_description
1 polymer ?
#
loop_
_entity_poly.entity_id
_entity_poly.type
_entity_poly.pdbx_seq_one_letter_code
_entity_poly.pdbx_strand_id
1 'polypeptide(L)'
;NFSHFFPPKNFEHMKSGISVRKRSRKAYRLTNRLLFSYLFLLLGKKVFGTRFYEKRIDRVHAKNAKRVKETISELKGLFTKAGQLLSTLSHILPDQYMKALESLQDDAPASPFEDTKALVKEELNGSIDEIFSEFDTTPIASASIGQVYRATLKSGENVAVKIQHSNIEELAEADLVIIEKLIKRISYFVRIQGIEHAYGQVNIMIEEELNYDTAANSMQQIS
;
A
#
# COMPACT_ATOMS: atom_id res chain seq x y z
N ASN A 1 -8.59 -1.87 21.88
CA ASN A 1 -9.99 -1.74 21.44
C ASN A 1 -10.03 -1.14 20.04
N PHE A 2 -10.06 -1.99 19.01
CA PHE A 2 -10.01 -1.62 17.58
C PHE A 2 -11.30 -0.99 17.04
N SER A 3 -12.33 -0.84 17.86
CA SER A 3 -13.67 -0.46 17.40
C SER A 3 -13.91 1.04 17.21
N HIS A 4 -12.91 1.90 17.39
CA HIS A 4 -13.12 3.36 17.40
C HIS A 4 -12.63 4.09 16.14
N PHE A 5 -11.99 3.43 15.18
CA PHE A 5 -11.34 4.15 14.08
C PHE A 5 -12.10 4.19 12.75
N PHE A 6 -13.00 3.27 12.47
CA PHE A 6 -13.88 3.38 11.29
C PHE A 6 -15.21 2.67 11.51
N PRO A 7 -16.36 3.28 11.17
CA PRO A 7 -17.61 2.54 11.05
C PRO A 7 -17.51 1.55 9.88
N PRO A 8 -18.11 0.35 9.98
CA PRO A 8 -18.10 -0.62 8.89
C PRO A 8 -18.88 -0.05 7.70
N LYS A 9 -18.15 0.51 6.72
CA LYS A 9 -18.76 0.86 5.43
C LYS A 9 -19.07 -0.44 4.67
N ASN A 10 -20.30 -0.62 4.26
CA ASN A 10 -20.75 -1.74 3.46
C ASN A 10 -20.07 -1.70 2.08
N PHE A 11 -19.33 -2.76 1.73
CA PHE A 11 -18.64 -2.93 0.44
C PHE A 11 -19.55 -2.98 -0.80
N GLU A 12 -20.88 -2.88 -0.62
CA GLU A 12 -21.85 -3.08 -1.71
C GLU A 12 -21.98 -1.92 -2.70
N HIS A 13 -21.38 -0.75 -2.40
CA HIS A 13 -21.52 0.45 -3.23
C HIS A 13 -20.24 0.96 -3.90
N MET A 14 -19.15 0.16 -3.90
CA MET A 14 -17.90 0.59 -4.55
C MET A 14 -18.05 0.58 -6.07
N LYS A 15 -18.04 1.77 -6.67
CA LYS A 15 -18.16 2.02 -8.13
C LYS A 15 -16.90 1.61 -8.92
N SER A 16 -15.76 1.34 -8.25
CA SER A 16 -14.51 1.01 -8.93
C SER A 16 -14.56 -0.41 -9.49
N GLY A 17 -14.24 -0.57 -10.77
CA GLY A 17 -14.09 -1.86 -11.45
C GLY A 17 -12.94 -2.72 -10.91
N ILE A 18 -12.27 -2.27 -9.84
CA ILE A 18 -11.21 -2.98 -9.13
C ILE A 18 -11.88 -3.99 -8.19
N SER A 19 -11.81 -5.25 -8.55
CA SER A 19 -12.43 -6.32 -7.78
C SER A 19 -11.77 -6.48 -6.40
N VAL A 20 -12.26 -5.76 -5.39
CA VAL A 20 -11.87 -5.90 -3.97
C VAL A 20 -11.90 -7.37 -3.55
N ARG A 21 -12.88 -8.14 -4.04
CA ARG A 21 -12.96 -9.60 -3.81
C ARG A 21 -11.72 -10.34 -4.34
N LYS A 22 -11.17 -9.92 -5.48
CA LYS A 22 -9.99 -10.53 -6.10
C LYS A 22 -8.74 -10.19 -5.28
N ARG A 23 -8.61 -8.94 -4.83
CA ARG A 23 -7.53 -8.49 -3.94
C ARG A 23 -7.56 -9.21 -2.60
N SER A 24 -8.71 -9.20 -1.91
CA SER A 24 -8.93 -9.94 -0.66
C SER A 24 -8.58 -11.41 -0.79
N ARG A 25 -9.08 -12.08 -1.82
CA ARG A 25 -8.83 -13.52 -2.05
C ARG A 25 -7.34 -13.81 -2.22
N LYS A 26 -6.60 -12.92 -2.90
CA LYS A 26 -5.16 -13.06 -3.09
C LYS A 26 -4.41 -12.89 -1.78
N ALA A 27 -4.73 -11.85 -1.01
CA ALA A 27 -4.14 -11.57 0.28
C ALA A 27 -4.42 -12.70 1.30
N TYR A 28 -5.65 -13.18 1.39
CA TYR A 28 -6.00 -14.33 2.24
C TYR A 28 -5.32 -15.63 1.81
N ARG A 29 -5.15 -15.87 0.51
CA ARG A 29 -4.41 -17.04 0.01
C ARG A 29 -2.95 -16.99 0.42
N LEU A 30 -2.31 -15.83 0.34
CA LEU A 30 -0.96 -15.62 0.85
C LEU A 30 -0.91 -15.95 2.35
N THR A 31 -1.75 -15.29 3.16
CA THR A 31 -1.77 -15.48 4.63
C THR A 31 -1.95 -16.94 5.01
N ASN A 32 -2.87 -17.65 4.38
CA ASN A 32 -3.06 -19.07 4.62
C ASN A 32 -1.80 -19.88 4.29
N ARG A 33 -1.12 -19.61 3.16
CA ARG A 33 0.13 -20.27 2.80
C ARG A 33 1.24 -20.04 3.80
N LEU A 34 1.33 -18.80 4.34
CA LEU A 34 2.29 -18.47 5.40
C LEU A 34 1.98 -19.26 6.67
N LEU A 35 0.74 -19.19 7.15
CA LEU A 35 0.30 -19.90 8.35
C LEU A 35 0.54 -21.41 8.24
N PHE A 36 0.16 -22.03 7.13
CA PHE A 36 0.41 -23.46 6.90
C PHE A 36 1.91 -23.81 6.87
N SER A 37 2.75 -22.96 6.29
CA SER A 37 4.20 -23.21 6.24
C SER A 37 4.84 -23.20 7.62
N TYR A 38 4.42 -22.27 8.49
CA TYR A 38 4.90 -22.21 9.88
C TYR A 38 4.28 -23.31 10.75
N LEU A 39 3.00 -23.58 10.58
CA LEU A 39 2.35 -24.69 11.29
C LEU A 39 3.06 -26.03 10.99
N PHE A 40 3.35 -26.29 9.71
CA PHE A 40 4.09 -27.49 9.32
C PHE A 40 5.49 -27.54 9.94
N LEU A 41 6.18 -26.39 10.01
CA LEU A 41 7.50 -26.31 10.62
C LEU A 41 7.44 -26.59 12.14
N LEU A 42 6.41 -26.04 12.83
CA LEU A 42 6.18 -26.26 14.27
C LEU A 42 5.80 -27.71 14.59
N LEU A 43 4.95 -28.31 13.76
CA LEU A 43 4.62 -29.74 13.89
C LEU A 43 5.86 -30.60 13.67
N GLY A 44 6.69 -30.26 12.68
CA GLY A 44 7.97 -30.93 12.44
C GLY A 44 8.93 -30.79 13.64
N LYS A 45 8.96 -29.62 14.30
CA LYS A 45 9.70 -29.42 15.55
C LYS A 45 9.24 -30.37 16.65
N LYS A 46 7.90 -30.55 16.79
CA LYS A 46 7.31 -31.41 17.79
C LYS A 46 7.65 -32.91 17.55
N VAL A 47 7.72 -33.33 16.29
CA VAL A 47 7.97 -34.73 15.90
C VAL A 47 9.46 -35.06 15.82
N PHE A 48 10.27 -34.17 15.21
CA PHE A 48 11.67 -34.41 14.87
C PHE A 48 12.68 -33.61 15.71
N GLY A 49 12.15 -32.81 16.68
CA GLY A 49 12.96 -32.05 17.62
C GLY A 49 13.46 -30.70 17.08
N THR A 50 14.19 -29.97 17.94
CA THR A 50 14.61 -28.58 17.71
C THR A 50 15.58 -28.46 16.53
N ARG A 51 16.49 -29.42 16.34
CA ARG A 51 17.42 -29.42 15.19
C ARG A 51 16.72 -29.42 13.84
N PHE A 52 15.57 -30.06 13.72
CA PHE A 52 14.76 -30.04 12.50
C PHE A 52 14.27 -28.62 12.21
N TYR A 53 13.80 -27.91 13.24
CA TYR A 53 13.30 -26.54 13.15
C TYR A 53 14.43 -25.58 12.76
N GLU A 54 15.54 -25.55 13.51
CA GLU A 54 16.68 -24.65 13.31
C GLU A 54 17.25 -24.75 11.90
N LYS A 55 17.40 -25.95 11.37
CA LYS A 55 17.89 -26.16 10.00
C LYS A 55 16.96 -25.66 8.89
N ARG A 56 15.70 -25.38 9.19
CA ARG A 56 14.68 -25.07 8.18
C ARG A 56 14.05 -23.70 8.31
N ILE A 57 14.10 -23.09 9.50
CA ILE A 57 13.41 -21.83 9.78
C ILE A 57 13.83 -20.73 8.80
N ASP A 58 15.12 -20.53 8.57
CA ASP A 58 15.64 -19.49 7.66
C ASP A 58 15.20 -19.73 6.21
N ARG A 59 15.17 -20.98 5.76
CA ARG A 59 14.66 -21.32 4.43
C ARG A 59 13.16 -21.05 4.33
N VAL A 60 12.40 -21.32 5.39
CA VAL A 60 10.95 -21.01 5.44
C VAL A 60 10.74 -19.50 5.42
N HIS A 61 11.52 -18.73 6.20
CA HIS A 61 11.48 -17.28 6.18
C HIS A 61 11.78 -16.74 4.78
N ALA A 62 12.87 -17.15 4.15
CA ALA A 62 13.26 -16.68 2.82
C ALA A 62 12.19 -17.01 1.76
N LYS A 63 11.63 -18.23 1.78
CA LYS A 63 10.57 -18.63 0.85
C LYS A 63 9.28 -17.83 1.04
N ASN A 64 8.92 -17.57 2.29
CA ASN A 64 7.73 -16.81 2.62
C ASN A 64 7.92 -15.32 2.35
N ALA A 65 9.08 -14.74 2.64
CA ALA A 65 9.43 -13.37 2.31
C ALA A 65 9.32 -13.11 0.79
N LYS A 66 9.83 -14.03 -0.04
CA LYS A 66 9.67 -13.96 -1.50
C LYS A 66 8.19 -13.96 -1.92
N ARG A 67 7.35 -14.82 -1.34
CA ARG A 67 5.91 -14.87 -1.61
C ARG A 67 5.20 -13.58 -1.21
N VAL A 68 5.59 -13.00 -0.07
CA VAL A 68 5.04 -11.71 0.40
C VAL A 68 5.39 -10.63 -0.60
N LYS A 69 6.68 -10.47 -0.98
CA LYS A 69 7.12 -9.51 -1.99
C LYS A 69 6.35 -9.66 -3.30
N GLU A 70 6.30 -10.86 -3.87
CA GLU A 70 5.60 -11.14 -5.13
C GLU A 70 4.12 -10.75 -5.05
N THR A 71 3.45 -11.10 -3.94
CA THR A 71 2.02 -10.78 -3.77
C THR A 71 1.79 -9.28 -3.61
N ILE A 72 2.64 -8.58 -2.85
CA ILE A 72 2.56 -7.13 -2.68
C ILE A 72 2.79 -6.43 -4.03
N SER A 73 3.83 -6.82 -4.77
CA SER A 73 4.12 -6.26 -6.11
C SER A 73 2.98 -6.47 -7.11
N GLU A 74 2.18 -7.53 -6.95
CA GLU A 74 1.01 -7.78 -7.79
C GLU A 74 -0.24 -7.03 -7.31
N LEU A 75 -0.39 -6.79 -6.00
CA LEU A 75 -1.49 -6.02 -5.42
C LEU A 75 -1.30 -4.53 -5.65
N LYS A 76 -0.04 -4.06 -5.61
CA LYS A 76 0.32 -2.64 -5.78
C LYS A 76 -0.38 -1.70 -4.77
N GLY A 77 -0.36 -0.40 -5.07
CA GLY A 77 -1.08 0.60 -4.28
C GLY A 77 -0.66 0.57 -2.82
N LEU A 78 -1.63 0.55 -1.94
CA LEU A 78 -1.42 0.61 -0.50
C LEU A 78 -0.60 -0.54 0.07
N PHE A 79 -0.71 -1.73 -0.52
CA PHE A 79 0.11 -2.88 -0.09
C PHE A 79 1.61 -2.62 -0.30
N THR A 80 2.01 -1.91 -1.36
CA THR A 80 3.41 -1.53 -1.59
C THR A 80 3.88 -0.56 -0.51
N LYS A 81 3.12 0.49 -0.22
CA LYS A 81 3.44 1.47 0.83
C LYS A 81 3.52 0.83 2.21
N ALA A 82 2.53 -0.01 2.57
CA ALA A 82 2.56 -0.76 3.83
C ALA A 82 3.80 -1.68 3.92
N GLY A 83 4.17 -2.35 2.83
CA GLY A 83 5.36 -3.19 2.77
C GLY A 83 6.66 -2.38 2.94
N GLN A 84 6.78 -1.23 2.29
CA GLN A 84 7.92 -0.32 2.42
C GLN A 84 8.05 0.18 3.87
N LEU A 85 6.95 0.63 4.48
CA LEU A 85 6.99 1.04 5.89
C LEU A 85 7.37 -0.11 6.82
N LEU A 86 6.80 -1.30 6.63
CA LEU A 86 7.16 -2.48 7.43
C LEU A 86 8.65 -2.83 7.31
N SER A 87 9.30 -2.53 6.17
CA SER A 87 10.73 -2.76 5.99
C SER A 87 11.60 -1.84 6.85
N THR A 88 11.09 -0.70 7.29
CA THR A 88 11.82 0.23 8.18
C THR A 88 11.76 -0.17 9.66
N LEU A 89 10.84 -1.07 10.02
CA LEU A 89 10.57 -1.48 11.40
C LEU A 89 11.39 -2.72 11.78
N SER A 90 12.69 -2.55 11.97
CA SER A 90 13.70 -3.61 12.12
C SER A 90 13.47 -4.63 13.25
N HIS A 91 12.53 -4.38 14.17
CA HIS A 91 12.31 -5.25 15.33
C HIS A 91 11.10 -6.18 15.20
N ILE A 92 10.34 -6.06 14.11
CA ILE A 92 9.06 -6.75 13.97
C ILE A 92 9.17 -8.01 13.14
N LEU A 93 9.99 -7.98 12.09
CA LEU A 93 10.10 -9.04 11.10
C LEU A 93 11.51 -9.64 11.04
N PRO A 94 11.65 -10.94 10.72
CA PRO A 94 12.94 -11.54 10.40
C PRO A 94 13.63 -10.85 9.21
N ASP A 95 14.97 -10.83 9.20
CA ASP A 95 15.80 -10.16 8.18
C ASP A 95 15.42 -10.50 6.72
N GLN A 96 15.02 -11.74 6.47
CA GLN A 96 14.62 -12.19 5.14
C GLN A 96 13.40 -11.42 4.61
N TYR A 97 12.47 -11.06 5.50
CA TYR A 97 11.30 -10.25 5.15
C TYR A 97 11.69 -8.78 4.94
N MET A 98 12.54 -8.25 5.83
CA MET A 98 13.03 -6.88 5.71
C MET A 98 13.67 -6.64 4.33
N LYS A 99 14.67 -7.46 3.97
CA LYS A 99 15.34 -7.39 2.66
C LYS A 99 14.39 -7.56 1.47
N ALA A 100 13.38 -8.42 1.60
CA ALA A 100 12.40 -8.60 0.53
C ALA A 100 11.49 -7.39 0.37
N LEU A 101 11.08 -6.75 1.47
CA LEU A 101 10.22 -5.58 1.48
C LEU A 101 10.95 -4.29 1.10
N GLU A 102 12.22 -4.11 1.51
CA GLU A 102 13.09 -3.01 1.06
C GLU A 102 13.22 -2.96 -0.46
N SER A 103 13.17 -4.11 -1.11
CA SER A 103 13.28 -4.21 -2.57
C SER A 103 11.95 -3.98 -3.31
N LEU A 104 10.88 -3.57 -2.62
CA LEU A 104 9.63 -3.15 -3.25
C LEU A 104 9.83 -1.80 -3.92
N GLN A 105 9.55 -1.75 -5.22
CA GLN A 105 9.58 -0.51 -5.99
C GLN A 105 8.21 0.12 -6.00
N ASP A 106 8.20 1.44 -5.95
CA ASP A 106 6.97 2.24 -6.04
C ASP A 106 6.70 2.64 -7.50
N ASP A 107 6.89 1.68 -8.40
CA ASP A 107 6.62 1.85 -9.82
C ASP A 107 5.16 1.46 -10.10
N ALA A 108 4.29 2.45 -10.25
CA ALA A 108 2.97 2.25 -10.80
C ALA A 108 2.97 2.67 -12.29
N PRO A 109 2.32 1.91 -13.18
CA PRO A 109 2.12 2.40 -14.54
C PRO A 109 1.30 3.69 -14.49
N ALA A 110 1.69 4.66 -15.32
CA ALA A 110 0.93 5.90 -15.44
C ALA A 110 -0.52 5.61 -15.84
N SER A 111 -1.46 6.32 -15.25
CA SER A 111 -2.86 6.33 -15.68
C SER A 111 -2.98 7.00 -17.04
N PRO A 112 -3.96 6.63 -17.89
CA PRO A 112 -4.23 7.31 -19.14
C PRO A 112 -4.44 8.82 -18.92
N PHE A 113 -3.91 9.65 -19.84
CA PHE A 113 -4.03 11.10 -19.72
C PHE A 113 -5.47 11.60 -19.72
N GLU A 114 -6.38 10.87 -20.37
CA GLU A 114 -7.81 11.19 -20.36
C GLU A 114 -8.43 11.12 -18.96
N ASP A 115 -7.98 10.18 -18.10
CA ASP A 115 -8.42 10.10 -16.70
C ASP A 115 -7.92 11.32 -15.92
N THR A 116 -6.70 11.77 -16.21
CA THR A 116 -6.12 13.00 -15.64
C THR A 116 -6.94 14.22 -16.02
N LYS A 117 -7.31 14.38 -17.28
CA LYS A 117 -8.15 15.50 -17.76
C LYS A 117 -9.50 15.53 -17.05
N ALA A 118 -10.14 14.36 -16.93
CA ALA A 118 -11.43 14.25 -16.28
C ALA A 118 -11.35 14.70 -14.80
N LEU A 119 -10.31 14.26 -14.09
CA LEU A 119 -10.10 14.59 -12.68
C LEU A 119 -9.76 16.08 -12.48
N VAL A 120 -8.87 16.66 -13.30
CA VAL A 120 -8.57 18.10 -13.25
C VAL A 120 -9.83 18.94 -13.46
N LYS A 121 -10.67 18.55 -14.42
CA LYS A 121 -11.92 19.25 -14.70
C LYS A 121 -12.90 19.18 -13.52
N GLU A 122 -12.97 18.03 -12.85
CA GLU A 122 -13.84 17.81 -11.70
C GLU A 122 -13.37 18.61 -10.47
N GLU A 123 -12.08 18.55 -10.15
CA GLU A 123 -11.51 19.13 -8.93
C GLU A 123 -11.30 20.65 -9.04
N LEU A 124 -10.86 21.15 -10.18
CA LEU A 124 -10.55 22.56 -10.36
C LEU A 124 -11.67 23.35 -11.07
N ASN A 125 -12.82 22.73 -11.37
CA ASN A 125 -13.94 23.33 -12.07
C ASN A 125 -13.56 24.05 -13.39
N GLY A 126 -12.49 23.56 -14.07
CA GLY A 126 -11.99 24.13 -15.33
C GLY A 126 -11.19 23.09 -16.11
N SER A 127 -11.10 23.29 -17.42
CA SER A 127 -10.28 22.42 -18.27
C SER A 127 -8.78 22.72 -18.08
N ILE A 128 -7.92 21.76 -18.44
CA ILE A 128 -6.46 21.93 -18.41
C ILE A 128 -6.06 23.20 -19.20
N ASP A 129 -6.64 23.41 -20.40
CA ASP A 129 -6.32 24.54 -21.26
C ASP A 129 -6.81 25.89 -20.70
N GLU A 130 -7.79 25.89 -19.82
CA GLU A 130 -8.27 27.11 -19.13
C GLU A 130 -7.35 27.51 -17.97
N ILE A 131 -6.74 26.55 -17.30
CA ILE A 131 -5.93 26.77 -16.10
C ILE A 131 -4.44 26.93 -16.44
N PHE A 132 -3.94 26.09 -17.36
CA PHE A 132 -2.53 26.06 -17.72
C PHE A 132 -2.32 26.62 -19.14
N SER A 133 -1.18 27.26 -19.39
CA SER A 133 -0.73 27.62 -20.73
C SER A 133 -0.09 26.45 -21.45
N GLU A 134 0.59 25.57 -20.70
CA GLU A 134 1.20 24.32 -21.17
C GLU A 134 1.01 23.25 -20.12
N PHE A 135 0.76 22.01 -20.55
CA PHE A 135 0.63 20.86 -19.68
C PHE A 135 1.17 19.60 -20.39
N ASP A 136 2.18 18.97 -19.79
CA ASP A 136 2.76 17.74 -20.34
C ASP A 136 1.73 16.61 -20.31
N THR A 137 1.57 15.88 -21.41
CA THR A 137 0.65 14.73 -21.48
C THR A 137 1.25 13.45 -20.90
N THR A 138 2.57 13.46 -20.67
CA THR A 138 3.31 12.34 -20.08
C THR A 138 3.78 12.74 -18.68
N PRO A 139 3.46 11.97 -17.65
CA PRO A 139 3.91 12.30 -16.29
C PRO A 139 5.44 12.17 -16.17
N ILE A 140 6.05 13.06 -15.41
CA ILE A 140 7.48 12.98 -15.05
C ILE A 140 7.76 11.91 -13.99
N ALA A 141 6.75 11.54 -13.21
CA ALA A 141 6.81 10.45 -12.24
C ALA A 141 5.43 9.83 -12.04
N SER A 142 5.38 8.53 -11.80
CA SER A 142 4.18 7.82 -11.40
C SER A 142 4.48 6.92 -10.20
N ALA A 143 3.67 7.03 -9.15
CA ALA A 143 3.78 6.28 -7.91
C ALA A 143 2.49 5.53 -7.61
N SER A 144 2.45 4.78 -6.50
CA SER A 144 1.34 3.89 -6.15
C SER A 144 0.00 4.59 -5.94
N ILE A 145 -0.01 5.88 -5.60
CA ILE A 145 -1.23 6.64 -5.30
C ILE A 145 -1.49 7.79 -6.26
N GLY A 146 -0.52 8.16 -7.12
CA GLY A 146 -0.68 9.29 -8.05
C GLY A 146 0.49 9.47 -8.99
N GLN A 147 0.40 10.48 -9.82
CA GLN A 147 1.40 10.82 -10.82
C GLN A 147 1.64 12.32 -10.84
N VAL A 148 2.82 12.74 -11.28
CA VAL A 148 3.26 14.15 -11.29
C VAL A 148 3.50 14.56 -12.72
N TYR A 149 2.95 15.71 -13.10
CA TYR A 149 3.11 16.34 -14.40
C TYR A 149 3.86 17.66 -14.30
N ARG A 150 4.55 18.03 -15.36
CA ARG A 150 5.04 19.40 -15.55
C ARG A 150 3.96 20.22 -16.22
N ALA A 151 3.74 21.44 -15.74
CA ALA A 151 2.82 22.38 -16.35
C ALA A 151 3.33 23.82 -16.20
N THR A 152 2.78 24.73 -17.00
CA THR A 152 2.99 26.16 -16.89
C THR A 152 1.64 26.84 -16.67
N LEU A 153 1.52 27.62 -15.61
CA LEU A 153 0.32 28.38 -15.33
C LEU A 153 0.09 29.49 -16.36
N LYS A 154 -1.12 30.02 -16.46
CA LYS A 154 -1.40 31.22 -17.30
C LYS A 154 -0.60 32.46 -16.90
N SER A 155 -0.12 32.51 -15.65
CA SER A 155 0.79 33.56 -15.15
C SER A 155 2.22 33.42 -15.69
N GLY A 156 2.58 32.29 -16.32
CA GLY A 156 3.91 31.98 -16.83
C GLY A 156 4.80 31.19 -15.85
N GLU A 157 4.29 30.82 -14.67
CA GLU A 157 5.04 30.06 -13.69
C GLU A 157 5.06 28.58 -14.01
N ASN A 158 6.25 27.95 -13.94
CA ASN A 158 6.41 26.49 -14.07
C ASN A 158 6.06 25.82 -12.76
N VAL A 159 5.19 24.82 -12.81
CA VAL A 159 4.70 24.07 -11.67
C VAL A 159 4.79 22.57 -11.87
N ALA A 160 4.89 21.83 -10.77
CA ALA A 160 4.68 20.39 -10.74
C ALA A 160 3.26 20.10 -10.23
N VAL A 161 2.45 19.45 -11.06
CA VAL A 161 1.06 19.13 -10.73
C VAL A 161 0.98 17.66 -10.32
N LYS A 162 0.76 17.40 -9.04
CA LYS A 162 0.53 16.04 -8.52
C LYS A 162 -0.95 15.72 -8.58
N ILE A 163 -1.28 14.62 -9.24
CA ILE A 163 -2.66 14.16 -9.45
C ILE A 163 -2.78 12.73 -8.92
N GLN A 164 -3.78 12.50 -8.09
CA GLN A 164 -4.09 11.15 -7.59
C GLN A 164 -4.61 10.24 -8.71
N HIS A 165 -4.40 8.94 -8.59
CA HIS A 165 -5.07 7.98 -9.47
C HIS A 165 -6.57 7.96 -9.17
N SER A 166 -7.39 7.84 -10.22
CA SER A 166 -8.84 7.74 -10.06
C SER A 166 -9.22 6.60 -9.10
N ASN A 167 -10.15 6.86 -8.20
CA ASN A 167 -10.67 5.90 -7.21
C ASN A 167 -9.61 5.39 -6.19
N ILE A 168 -8.49 6.11 -6.00
CA ILE A 168 -7.42 5.68 -5.08
C ILE A 168 -7.92 5.65 -3.63
N GLU A 169 -8.79 6.56 -3.23
CA GLU A 169 -9.35 6.61 -1.88
C GLU A 169 -10.19 5.37 -1.57
N GLU A 170 -11.12 5.00 -2.46
CA GLU A 170 -11.94 3.79 -2.31
C GLU A 170 -11.05 2.53 -2.26
N LEU A 171 -10.01 2.50 -3.10
CA LEU A 171 -9.06 1.39 -3.13
C LEU A 171 -8.25 1.30 -1.84
N ALA A 172 -7.79 2.44 -1.33
CA ALA A 172 -7.03 2.53 -0.09
C ALA A 172 -7.87 2.10 1.12
N GLU A 173 -9.11 2.59 1.25
CA GLU A 173 -10.04 2.15 2.30
C GLU A 173 -10.23 0.62 2.27
N ALA A 174 -10.44 0.06 1.08
CA ALA A 174 -10.60 -1.38 0.91
C ALA A 174 -9.34 -2.17 1.30
N ASP A 175 -8.17 -1.69 0.90
CA ASP A 175 -6.89 -2.32 1.21
C ASP A 175 -6.60 -2.24 2.71
N LEU A 176 -6.88 -1.12 3.38
CA LEU A 176 -6.77 -0.98 4.84
C LEU A 176 -7.61 -2.02 5.57
N VAL A 177 -8.87 -2.19 5.18
CA VAL A 177 -9.75 -3.20 5.79
C VAL A 177 -9.21 -4.62 5.55
N ILE A 178 -8.65 -4.89 4.38
CA ILE A 178 -8.02 -6.19 4.10
C ILE A 178 -6.80 -6.38 5.01
N ILE A 179 -5.90 -5.40 5.09
CA ILE A 179 -4.69 -5.43 5.92
C ILE A 179 -5.05 -5.65 7.40
N GLU A 180 -6.02 -4.91 7.92
CA GLU A 180 -6.51 -5.07 9.29
C GLU A 180 -6.97 -6.50 9.59
N LYS A 181 -7.80 -7.06 8.70
CA LYS A 181 -8.29 -8.44 8.85
C LYS A 181 -7.16 -9.46 8.78
N LEU A 182 -6.14 -9.23 7.93
CA LEU A 182 -4.96 -10.10 7.86
C LEU A 182 -4.14 -10.03 9.15
N ILE A 183 -3.92 -8.84 9.69
CA ILE A 183 -3.21 -8.64 10.95
C ILE A 183 -3.93 -9.33 12.09
N LYS A 184 -5.24 -9.10 12.26
CA LYS A 184 -6.07 -9.79 13.27
C LYS A 184 -5.97 -11.31 13.14
N ARG A 185 -5.99 -11.82 11.91
CA ARG A 185 -5.86 -13.26 11.65
C ARG A 185 -4.47 -13.80 12.03
N ILE A 186 -3.41 -13.07 11.68
CA ILE A 186 -2.03 -13.48 12.01
C ILE A 186 -1.82 -13.42 13.52
N SER A 187 -2.26 -12.34 14.19
CA SER A 187 -2.11 -12.15 15.64
C SER A 187 -2.86 -13.19 16.47
N TYR A 188 -3.92 -13.79 15.93
CA TYR A 188 -4.60 -14.91 16.57
C TYR A 188 -3.71 -16.16 16.69
N PHE A 189 -2.86 -16.41 15.68
CA PHE A 189 -1.98 -17.59 15.65
C PHE A 189 -0.56 -17.32 16.15
N VAL A 190 -0.08 -16.09 15.96
CA VAL A 190 1.30 -15.69 16.27
C VAL A 190 1.29 -14.35 16.98
N ARG A 191 1.81 -14.32 18.21
CA ARG A 191 2.00 -13.05 18.91
C ARG A 191 3.25 -12.35 18.36
N ILE A 192 3.05 -11.41 17.47
CA ILE A 192 4.11 -10.53 16.93
C ILE A 192 4.06 -9.24 17.76
N GLN A 193 5.10 -9.01 18.57
CA GLN A 193 5.19 -7.77 19.35
C GLN A 193 5.30 -6.57 18.40
N GLY A 194 4.55 -5.51 18.66
CA GLY A 194 4.61 -4.27 17.88
C GLY A 194 3.81 -4.28 16.57
N ILE A 195 3.15 -5.36 16.16
CA ILE A 195 2.39 -5.40 14.92
C ILE A 195 1.20 -4.43 14.92
N GLU A 196 0.59 -4.20 16.08
CA GLU A 196 -0.50 -3.24 16.24
C GLU A 196 0.01 -1.80 16.09
N HIS A 197 1.20 -1.53 16.65
CA HIS A 197 1.85 -0.24 16.48
C HIS A 197 2.24 -0.02 15.00
N ALA A 198 2.81 -1.02 14.34
CA ALA A 198 3.14 -0.97 12.92
C ALA A 198 1.89 -0.69 12.06
N TYR A 199 0.76 -1.33 12.36
CA TYR A 199 -0.49 -1.05 11.66
C TYR A 199 -0.96 0.39 11.89
N GLY A 200 -0.87 0.90 13.12
CA GLY A 200 -1.17 2.30 13.42
C GLY A 200 -0.32 3.29 12.60
N GLN A 201 0.98 3.02 12.46
CA GLN A 201 1.88 3.83 11.62
C GLN A 201 1.51 3.77 10.14
N VAL A 202 1.16 2.58 9.62
CA VAL A 202 0.65 2.42 8.24
C VAL A 202 -0.60 3.27 8.04
N ASN A 203 -1.54 3.24 8.97
CA ASN A 203 -2.80 3.97 8.88
C ASN A 203 -2.57 5.49 8.83
N ILE A 204 -1.77 6.01 9.74
CA ILE A 204 -1.41 7.45 9.81
C ILE A 204 -0.74 7.88 8.51
N MET A 205 0.27 7.15 8.04
CA MET A 205 0.99 7.47 6.81
C MET A 205 0.05 7.55 5.59
N ILE A 206 -0.94 6.66 5.54
CA ILE A 206 -1.89 6.61 4.44
C ILE A 206 -2.86 7.79 4.50
N GLU A 207 -3.37 8.12 5.68
CA GLU A 207 -4.22 9.29 5.87
C GLU A 207 -3.48 10.57 5.46
N GLU A 208 -2.21 10.72 5.84
CA GLU A 208 -1.36 11.84 5.43
C GLU A 208 -1.11 11.88 3.92
N GLU A 209 -0.87 10.72 3.30
CA GLU A 209 -0.56 10.63 1.87
C GLU A 209 -1.79 10.85 0.97
N LEU A 210 -2.99 10.53 1.46
CA LEU A 210 -4.26 10.79 0.77
C LEU A 210 -4.77 12.22 0.99
N ASN A 211 -4.35 12.89 2.06
CA ASN A 211 -4.77 14.24 2.38
C ASN A 211 -3.84 15.28 1.74
N TYR A 212 -4.23 15.78 0.56
CA TYR A 212 -3.44 16.80 -0.16
C TYR A 212 -3.45 18.18 0.47
N ASP A 213 -4.46 18.52 1.27
CA ASP A 213 -4.49 19.78 2.03
C ASP A 213 -3.35 19.82 3.05
N THR A 214 -3.08 18.70 3.71
CA THR A 214 -1.94 18.56 4.63
C THR A 214 -0.62 18.68 3.88
N ALA A 215 -0.50 18.05 2.71
CA ALA A 215 0.71 18.15 1.87
C ALA A 215 0.95 19.59 1.37
N ALA A 216 -0.09 20.28 0.92
CA ALA A 216 0.00 21.67 0.47
C ALA A 216 0.41 22.62 1.60
N ASN A 217 -0.18 22.46 2.79
CA ASN A 217 0.18 23.27 3.98
C ASN A 217 1.63 23.03 4.41
N SER A 218 2.13 21.80 4.31
CA SER A 218 3.52 21.47 4.63
C SER A 218 4.51 22.12 3.64
N MET A 219 4.18 22.19 2.36
CA MET A 219 5.00 22.87 1.35
C MET A 219 5.08 24.38 1.57
N GLN A 220 3.97 25.02 2.01
CA GLN A 220 3.96 26.46 2.33
C GLN A 220 4.82 26.81 3.54
N GLN A 221 5.10 25.87 4.45
CA GLN A 221 5.95 26.11 5.62
C GLN A 221 7.45 26.04 5.29
N ILE A 222 7.83 25.49 4.14
CA ILE A 222 9.22 25.28 3.72
C ILE A 222 9.67 26.37 2.73
N SER A 223 8.74 27.10 2.13
CA SER A 223 8.98 28.20 1.19
C SER A 223 9.10 29.53 1.92
#